data_0c267ec86c00316e59916a5c8c6881cd
#
_entry.id   0c267ec86c00316e59916a5c8c6881cd
#
_cell.length_a   1.000
_cell.length_b   1.000
_cell.length_c   1.000
_cell.angle_alpha   90.00
_cell.angle_beta   90.00
_cell.angle_gamma   90.00
#
_symmetry.space_group_name_H-M   'P 1'
#
loop_
_entity.id
_entity.type
_entity.pdbx_description
1 polymer ?
#
loop_
_entity_poly.entity_id
_entity_poly.type
_entity_poly.pdbx_seq_one_letter_code
_entity_poly.pdbx_strand_id
1 'polypeptide(L)'
;MRVRFSPEDLLLTRFGEAPAPLVEMTAGLLELRRRTPAAVPGRWTARAKRAFPATARPLLDLIPATLPSPSFIDLPVPDLDQGLELVRATPRAVLREEVPASWRGVGGPPTWLRALADGEPEAMETVVRALRDFYLACVKPYWSHIVATFRADVADRTPVLATAGLAEVLGTLHETLAWRDNSLERSWGTGDYSLCGHGVRLLPSALWTGPPLFTGHCPEFGGIALIYPARPPVTAYETEEPSDLAGLLGQTRAAVLRALRTPHSTAELAARVGTSAPSASEHATALRDSGLVQTVRLGRAVNHSLTPLGRSLLNGNFNAH
;
A
#
# COMPACT_ATOMS: atom_id res chain seq x y z
N MET A 1 7.05 20.36 -10.82
CA MET A 1 6.15 19.71 -11.79
C MET A 1 4.72 20.13 -11.49
N ARG A 2 3.96 20.48 -12.51
CA ARG A 2 2.55 20.90 -12.41
C ARG A 2 1.68 20.00 -13.26
N VAL A 3 0.54 19.54 -12.74
CA VAL A 3 -0.47 18.77 -13.48
C VAL A 3 -1.75 19.60 -13.48
N ARG A 4 -2.21 20.00 -14.66
CA ARG A 4 -3.40 20.82 -14.85
C ARG A 4 -4.64 19.95 -15.03
N PHE A 5 -5.71 20.35 -14.36
CA PHE A 5 -7.00 19.70 -14.42
C PHE A 5 -8.00 20.60 -15.18
N SER A 6 -8.60 20.06 -16.21
CA SER A 6 -9.82 20.63 -16.81
C SER A 6 -11.04 20.33 -15.93
N PRO A 7 -12.18 20.99 -16.15
CA PRO A 7 -13.43 20.62 -15.49
C PRO A 7 -13.81 19.14 -15.68
N GLU A 8 -13.54 18.59 -16.85
CA GLU A 8 -13.79 17.18 -17.16
C GLU A 8 -12.88 16.26 -16.37
N ASP A 9 -11.59 16.63 -16.22
CA ASP A 9 -10.64 15.89 -15.39
C ASP A 9 -11.10 15.82 -13.92
N LEU A 10 -11.62 16.92 -13.39
CA LEU A 10 -12.14 16.96 -12.02
C LEU A 10 -13.34 16.01 -11.85
N LEU A 11 -14.24 15.96 -12.83
CA LEU A 11 -15.43 15.08 -12.80
C LEU A 11 -15.05 13.59 -12.88
N LEU A 12 -13.96 13.26 -13.58
CA LEU A 12 -13.49 11.89 -13.78
C LEU A 12 -12.47 11.43 -12.73
N THR A 13 -11.93 12.36 -11.93
CA THR A 13 -10.99 12.04 -10.85
C THR A 13 -11.72 11.35 -9.71
N ARG A 14 -11.23 10.16 -9.32
CA ARG A 14 -11.84 9.32 -8.29
C ARG A 14 -10.82 8.43 -7.60
N PHE A 15 -11.18 7.92 -6.42
CA PHE A 15 -10.42 6.83 -5.82
C PHE A 15 -10.52 5.55 -6.65
N GLY A 16 -9.46 4.75 -6.62
CA GLY A 16 -9.52 3.39 -7.14
C GLY A 16 -10.50 2.52 -6.33
N GLU A 17 -11.02 1.48 -6.95
CA GLU A 17 -11.98 0.56 -6.31
C GLU A 17 -11.29 -0.43 -5.38
N ALA A 18 -10.04 -0.78 -5.71
CA ALA A 18 -9.20 -1.70 -4.95
C ALA A 18 -7.71 -1.38 -5.19
N PRO A 19 -6.81 -1.88 -4.32
CA PRO A 19 -5.38 -1.77 -4.58
C PRO A 19 -5.01 -2.60 -5.82
N ALA A 20 -4.04 -2.11 -6.58
CA ALA A 20 -3.56 -2.76 -7.80
C ALA A 20 -2.25 -3.53 -7.50
N PRO A 21 -2.18 -4.85 -7.75
CA PRO A 21 -1.00 -5.66 -7.45
C PRO A 21 0.29 -5.13 -8.09
N LEU A 22 0.25 -4.75 -9.37
CA LEU A 22 1.42 -4.23 -10.09
C LEU A 22 1.90 -2.90 -9.50
N VAL A 23 0.98 -2.02 -9.13
CA VAL A 23 1.28 -0.75 -8.48
C VAL A 23 1.95 -0.98 -7.11
N GLU A 24 1.39 -1.87 -6.29
CA GLU A 24 1.99 -2.19 -4.99
C GLU A 24 3.35 -2.89 -5.13
N MET A 25 3.53 -3.73 -6.15
CA MET A 25 4.84 -4.34 -6.44
C MET A 25 5.88 -3.30 -6.84
N THR A 26 5.56 -2.38 -7.76
CA THR A 26 6.47 -1.31 -8.17
C THR A 26 6.80 -0.39 -7.00
N ALA A 27 5.79 0.01 -6.23
CA ALA A 27 5.96 0.79 -5.01
C ALA A 27 6.88 0.10 -4.00
N GLY A 28 6.65 -1.20 -3.76
CA GLY A 28 7.47 -2.01 -2.87
C GLY A 28 8.91 -2.18 -3.37
N LEU A 29 9.13 -2.40 -4.67
CA LEU A 29 10.47 -2.49 -5.26
C LEU A 29 11.24 -1.17 -5.12
N LEU A 30 10.59 -0.04 -5.37
CA LEU A 30 11.17 1.29 -5.16
C LEU A 30 11.52 1.50 -3.68
N GLU A 31 10.63 1.12 -2.75
CA GLU A 31 10.88 1.23 -1.31
C GLU A 31 12.07 0.35 -0.87
N LEU A 32 12.20 -0.87 -1.40
CA LEU A 32 13.33 -1.75 -1.11
C LEU A 32 14.68 -1.17 -1.57
N ARG A 33 14.68 -0.28 -2.55
CA ARG A 33 15.87 0.35 -3.14
C ARG A 33 16.18 1.74 -2.60
N ARG A 34 15.28 2.33 -1.82
CA ARG A 34 15.50 3.67 -1.24
C ARG A 34 16.76 3.68 -0.38
N ARG A 35 17.63 4.68 -0.62
CA ARG A 35 18.87 4.89 0.14
C ARG A 35 18.60 5.49 1.52
N THR A 36 17.56 6.29 1.64
CA THR A 36 17.12 6.86 2.92
C THR A 36 15.97 6.00 3.41
N PRO A 37 16.18 5.13 4.41
CA PRO A 37 15.07 4.39 5.00
C PRO A 37 14.03 5.38 5.52
N ALA A 38 12.75 5.01 5.43
CA ALA A 38 11.73 5.66 6.23
C ALA A 38 12.20 5.66 7.70
N ALA A 39 11.83 6.68 8.48
CA ALA A 39 12.27 6.87 9.87
C ALA A 39 12.08 5.61 10.75
N VAL A 40 11.22 4.70 10.34
CA VAL A 40 11.09 3.33 10.87
C VAL A 40 11.25 2.36 9.69
N PRO A 41 12.30 1.51 9.63
CA PRO A 41 12.39 0.43 8.65
C PRO A 41 11.17 -0.45 8.82
N GLY A 42 10.25 -0.43 7.86
CA GLY A 42 9.04 -1.23 7.93
C GLY A 42 9.43 -2.71 8.06
N ARG A 43 8.78 -3.45 8.96
CA ARG A 43 8.99 -4.91 9.11
C ARG A 43 8.84 -5.62 7.76
N TRP A 44 7.98 -5.08 6.87
CA TRP A 44 7.83 -5.58 5.51
C TRP A 44 9.14 -5.52 4.70
N THR A 45 9.85 -4.40 4.68
CA THR A 45 11.10 -4.25 3.91
C THR A 45 12.17 -5.23 4.35
N ALA A 46 12.31 -5.47 5.66
CA ALA A 46 13.26 -6.44 6.19
C ALA A 46 12.89 -7.88 5.80
N ARG A 47 11.60 -8.23 5.82
CA ARG A 47 11.11 -9.55 5.41
C ARG A 47 11.17 -9.73 3.89
N ALA A 48 10.76 -8.74 3.13
CA ALA A 48 10.82 -8.76 1.67
C ALA A 48 12.26 -8.91 1.16
N LYS A 49 13.24 -8.23 1.78
CA LYS A 49 14.66 -8.43 1.46
C LYS A 49 15.13 -9.86 1.70
N ARG A 50 14.67 -10.51 2.76
CA ARG A 50 15.00 -11.93 3.05
C ARG A 50 14.28 -12.91 2.15
N ALA A 51 13.03 -12.61 1.80
CA ALA A 51 12.18 -13.48 0.97
C ALA A 51 12.37 -13.22 -0.54
N PHE A 52 13.18 -12.24 -0.93
CA PHE A 52 13.32 -11.81 -2.32
C PHE A 52 13.81 -12.97 -3.19
N PRO A 53 13.01 -13.47 -4.14
CA PRO A 53 13.37 -14.65 -4.90
C PRO A 53 14.45 -14.32 -5.94
N ALA A 54 15.36 -15.28 -6.18
CA ALA A 54 16.41 -15.10 -7.19
C ALA A 54 15.84 -14.85 -8.60
N THR A 55 14.69 -15.44 -8.91
CA THR A 55 13.96 -15.26 -10.17
C THR A 55 13.39 -13.86 -10.36
N ALA A 56 13.22 -13.08 -9.28
CA ALA A 56 12.77 -11.69 -9.35
C ALA A 56 13.92 -10.66 -9.50
N ARG A 57 15.19 -11.09 -9.49
CA ARG A 57 16.34 -10.19 -9.69
C ARG A 57 16.26 -9.32 -10.94
N PRO A 58 15.74 -9.80 -12.10
CA PRO A 58 15.58 -8.97 -13.28
C PRO A 58 14.78 -7.68 -13.04
N LEU A 59 13.85 -7.67 -12.06
CA LEU A 59 13.13 -6.46 -11.69
C LEU A 59 14.01 -5.36 -11.11
N LEU A 60 15.13 -5.74 -10.47
CA LEU A 60 16.10 -4.77 -9.96
C LEU A 60 16.91 -4.10 -11.08
N ASP A 61 17.04 -4.78 -12.21
CA ASP A 61 17.62 -4.20 -13.41
C ASP A 61 16.59 -3.33 -14.16
N LEU A 62 15.33 -3.79 -14.22
CA LEU A 62 14.26 -3.08 -14.91
C LEU A 62 13.85 -1.79 -14.20
N ILE A 63 13.85 -1.80 -12.85
CA ILE A 63 13.52 -0.64 -12.01
C ILE A 63 14.80 -0.14 -11.34
N PRO A 64 15.53 0.82 -11.93
CA PRO A 64 16.72 1.39 -11.32
C PRO A 64 16.34 2.14 -10.02
N ALA A 65 17.35 2.38 -9.16
CA ALA A 65 17.12 3.06 -7.87
C ALA A 65 16.67 4.53 -8.03
N THR A 66 16.73 5.05 -9.25
CA THR A 66 16.32 6.42 -9.61
C THR A 66 15.06 6.37 -10.45
N LEU A 67 14.10 7.25 -10.17
CA LEU A 67 12.90 7.43 -11.00
C LEU A 67 13.26 8.10 -12.34
N PRO A 68 12.48 7.84 -13.41
CA PRO A 68 11.21 7.11 -13.44
C PRO A 68 11.40 5.58 -13.60
N SER A 69 10.44 4.80 -13.08
CA SER A 69 10.25 3.39 -13.45
C SER A 69 9.48 3.28 -14.77
N PRO A 70 9.63 2.19 -15.53
CA PRO A 70 8.81 1.95 -16.71
C PRO A 70 7.33 1.87 -16.34
N SER A 71 6.48 2.56 -17.11
CA SER A 71 5.05 2.62 -16.78
C SER A 71 4.29 1.34 -17.14
N PHE A 72 4.80 0.55 -18.07
CA PHE A 72 4.15 -0.67 -18.52
C PHE A 72 4.08 -1.78 -17.46
N ILE A 73 4.85 -1.69 -16.37
CA ILE A 73 4.82 -2.65 -15.26
C ILE A 73 4.04 -2.15 -14.05
N ASP A 74 3.53 -0.90 -14.08
CA ASP A 74 2.86 -0.28 -12.95
C ASP A 74 1.38 0.05 -13.26
N LEU A 75 0.72 -0.90 -13.91
CA LEU A 75 -0.64 -0.77 -14.37
C LEU A 75 -1.64 -0.80 -13.20
N PRO A 76 -2.59 0.17 -13.14
CA PRO A 76 -3.54 0.30 -12.05
C PRO A 76 -4.73 -0.69 -12.18
N VAL A 77 -4.45 -1.96 -12.37
CA VAL A 77 -5.41 -3.05 -12.56
C VAL A 77 -5.55 -3.85 -11.27
N PRO A 78 -6.79 -4.09 -10.78
CA PRO A 78 -7.00 -4.78 -9.50
C PRO A 78 -6.73 -6.30 -9.55
N ASP A 79 -6.73 -6.90 -10.74
CA ASP A 79 -6.43 -8.32 -10.93
C ASP A 79 -5.00 -8.54 -11.42
N LEU A 80 -4.26 -9.42 -10.76
CA LEU A 80 -2.86 -9.69 -11.09
C LEU A 80 -2.70 -10.35 -12.46
N ASP A 81 -3.50 -11.38 -12.74
CA ASP A 81 -3.34 -12.15 -13.98
C ASP A 81 -3.71 -11.28 -15.18
N GLN A 82 -4.77 -10.49 -15.09
CA GLN A 82 -5.09 -9.46 -16.08
C GLN A 82 -3.93 -8.46 -16.26
N GLY A 83 -3.36 -7.98 -15.16
CA GLY A 83 -2.23 -7.05 -15.21
C GLY A 83 -1.00 -7.67 -15.90
N LEU A 84 -0.68 -8.93 -15.60
CA LEU A 84 0.44 -9.63 -16.23
C LEU A 84 0.21 -9.89 -17.73
N GLU A 85 -1.03 -10.16 -18.16
CA GLU A 85 -1.35 -10.27 -19.58
C GLU A 85 -1.15 -8.93 -20.32
N LEU A 86 -1.52 -7.83 -19.70
CA LEU A 86 -1.30 -6.51 -20.26
C LEU A 86 0.20 -6.15 -20.34
N VAL A 87 0.98 -6.49 -19.31
CA VAL A 87 2.45 -6.38 -19.36
C VAL A 87 2.98 -7.17 -20.54
N ARG A 88 2.53 -8.41 -20.73
CA ARG A 88 2.94 -9.26 -21.87
C ARG A 88 2.57 -8.66 -23.23
N ALA A 89 1.41 -8.00 -23.30
CA ALA A 89 0.90 -7.37 -24.50
C ALA A 89 1.48 -5.97 -24.78
N THR A 90 2.44 -5.50 -23.97
CA THR A 90 3.03 -4.16 -24.13
C THR A 90 3.62 -3.98 -25.54
N PRO A 91 3.19 -2.93 -26.28
CA PRO A 91 3.69 -2.70 -27.63
C PRO A 91 5.21 -2.46 -27.65
N ARG A 92 5.89 -3.00 -28.66
CA ARG A 92 7.34 -2.83 -28.83
C ARG A 92 7.77 -1.36 -28.85
N ALA A 93 6.94 -0.47 -29.37
CA ALA A 93 7.22 0.96 -29.39
C ALA A 93 7.38 1.53 -27.97
N VAL A 94 6.53 1.11 -27.04
CA VAL A 94 6.59 1.49 -25.61
C VAL A 94 7.84 0.94 -24.95
N LEU A 95 8.17 -0.33 -25.20
CA LEU A 95 9.37 -0.97 -24.64
C LEU A 95 10.65 -0.25 -25.11
N ARG A 96 10.72 0.13 -26.39
CA ARG A 96 11.85 0.87 -26.97
C ARG A 96 12.01 2.26 -26.39
N GLU A 97 10.96 2.89 -25.97
CA GLU A 97 10.98 4.21 -25.35
C GLU A 97 11.29 4.14 -23.86
N GLU A 98 10.58 3.32 -23.10
CA GLU A 98 10.60 3.33 -21.65
C GLU A 98 11.79 2.58 -21.03
N VAL A 99 12.19 1.44 -21.61
CA VAL A 99 13.27 0.63 -21.04
C VAL A 99 14.61 1.39 -21.06
N PRO A 100 15.05 2.01 -22.16
CA PRO A 100 16.24 2.85 -22.15
C PRO A 100 16.08 4.13 -21.32
N ALA A 101 14.87 4.70 -21.28
CA ALA A 101 14.60 5.92 -20.52
C ALA A 101 14.85 5.76 -19.01
N SER A 102 14.53 4.58 -18.46
CA SER A 102 14.77 4.24 -17.06
C SER A 102 16.25 4.20 -16.67
N TRP A 103 17.17 4.10 -17.65
CA TRP A 103 18.62 4.02 -17.46
C TRP A 103 19.37 5.29 -17.83
N ARG A 104 18.65 6.39 -18.13
CA ARG A 104 19.31 7.67 -18.44
C ARG A 104 20.15 8.16 -17.26
N GLY A 105 21.45 8.37 -17.48
CA GLY A 105 22.37 8.86 -16.47
C GLY A 105 22.98 7.80 -15.54
N VAL A 106 22.72 6.51 -15.75
CA VAL A 106 23.17 5.39 -14.89
C VAL A 106 23.94 4.32 -15.68
N GLY A 107 24.87 4.68 -16.54
CA GLY A 107 25.53 3.68 -17.40
C GLY A 107 24.55 3.09 -18.43
N GLY A 108 24.94 2.13 -19.24
CA GLY A 108 24.01 1.48 -20.18
C GLY A 108 23.18 0.38 -19.51
N PRO A 109 21.97 0.08 -20.03
CA PRO A 109 21.18 -1.04 -19.53
C PRO A 109 21.90 -2.38 -19.72
N PRO A 110 21.71 -3.37 -18.84
CA PRO A 110 22.15 -4.75 -19.03
C PRO A 110 21.71 -5.31 -20.38
N THR A 111 22.48 -6.26 -20.93
CA THR A 111 22.25 -6.78 -22.30
C THR A 111 20.86 -7.34 -22.49
N TRP A 112 20.30 -8.05 -21.50
CA TRP A 112 18.97 -8.62 -21.58
C TRP A 112 17.84 -7.57 -21.67
N LEU A 113 18.05 -6.37 -21.11
CA LEU A 113 17.09 -5.26 -21.24
C LEU A 113 17.06 -4.69 -22.67
N ARG A 114 18.12 -4.85 -23.45
CA ARG A 114 18.09 -4.50 -24.87
C ARG A 114 17.20 -5.47 -25.65
N ALA A 115 17.28 -6.77 -25.35
CA ALA A 115 16.36 -7.76 -25.89
C ALA A 115 14.89 -7.45 -25.52
N LEU A 116 14.65 -7.03 -24.28
CA LEU A 116 13.33 -6.57 -23.86
C LEU A 116 12.87 -5.34 -24.65
N ALA A 117 13.71 -4.33 -24.81
CA ALA A 117 13.41 -3.13 -25.59
C ALA A 117 13.15 -3.47 -27.07
N ASP A 118 13.80 -4.50 -27.59
CA ASP A 118 13.55 -5.02 -28.94
C ASP A 118 12.29 -5.88 -29.04
N GLY A 119 11.61 -6.14 -27.94
CA GLY A 119 10.37 -6.89 -27.88
C GLY A 119 10.56 -8.39 -28.03
N GLU A 120 11.70 -8.93 -27.60
CA GLU A 120 11.95 -10.37 -27.63
C GLU A 120 11.03 -11.10 -26.61
N PRO A 121 10.28 -12.13 -27.04
CA PRO A 121 9.29 -12.81 -26.19
C PRO A 121 9.92 -13.41 -24.92
N GLU A 122 11.13 -14.00 -25.01
CA GLU A 122 11.80 -14.60 -23.85
C GLU A 122 12.18 -13.57 -22.78
N ALA A 123 12.57 -12.37 -23.19
CA ALA A 123 12.87 -11.27 -22.28
C ALA A 123 11.58 -10.79 -21.58
N MET A 124 10.48 -10.72 -22.30
CA MET A 124 9.16 -10.37 -21.72
C MET A 124 8.68 -11.44 -20.73
N GLU A 125 8.79 -12.74 -21.09
CA GLU A 125 8.42 -13.83 -20.17
C GLU A 125 9.30 -13.83 -18.89
N THR A 126 10.55 -13.38 -19.01
CA THR A 126 11.42 -13.18 -17.85
C THR A 126 10.86 -12.09 -16.92
N VAL A 127 10.36 -10.97 -17.47
CA VAL A 127 9.71 -9.91 -16.67
C VAL A 127 8.43 -10.41 -16.00
N VAL A 128 7.56 -11.07 -16.77
CA VAL A 128 6.26 -11.57 -16.25
C VAL A 128 6.47 -12.60 -15.13
N ARG A 129 7.42 -13.51 -15.31
CA ARG A 129 7.78 -14.50 -14.28
C ARG A 129 8.35 -13.81 -13.04
N ALA A 130 9.24 -12.86 -13.22
CA ALA A 130 9.86 -12.12 -12.13
C ALA A 130 8.82 -11.32 -11.32
N LEU A 131 7.85 -10.68 -11.99
CA LEU A 131 6.72 -10.01 -11.34
C LEU A 131 5.87 -11.00 -10.54
N ARG A 132 5.48 -12.13 -11.13
CA ARG A 132 4.69 -13.16 -10.46
C ARG A 132 5.38 -13.70 -9.21
N ASP A 133 6.65 -14.05 -9.32
CA ASP A 133 7.44 -14.60 -8.23
C ASP A 133 7.64 -13.58 -7.10
N PHE A 134 7.90 -12.32 -7.44
CA PHE A 134 7.98 -11.24 -6.46
C PHE A 134 6.65 -11.04 -5.73
N TYR A 135 5.53 -11.02 -6.48
CA TYR A 135 4.21 -10.94 -5.86
C TYR A 135 3.98 -12.07 -4.86
N LEU A 136 4.19 -13.32 -5.28
CA LEU A 136 3.92 -14.49 -4.44
C LEU A 136 4.78 -14.50 -3.16
N ALA A 137 6.05 -14.13 -3.27
CA ALA A 137 7.00 -14.17 -2.15
C ALA A 137 6.90 -12.95 -1.23
N CYS A 138 6.73 -11.74 -1.79
CA CYS A 138 6.92 -10.49 -1.06
C CYS A 138 5.64 -9.68 -0.84
N VAL A 139 4.61 -9.85 -1.67
CA VAL A 139 3.39 -9.03 -1.61
C VAL A 139 2.17 -9.83 -1.16
N LYS A 140 1.93 -10.99 -1.76
CA LYS A 140 0.76 -11.85 -1.48
C LYS A 140 0.56 -12.17 0.00
N PRO A 141 1.60 -12.48 0.80
CA PRO A 141 1.44 -12.75 2.23
C PRO A 141 0.85 -11.58 3.03
N TYR A 142 0.92 -10.37 2.48
CA TYR A 142 0.43 -9.14 3.10
C TYR A 142 -0.80 -8.56 2.40
N TRP A 143 -1.35 -9.24 1.40
CA TRP A 143 -2.40 -8.70 0.54
C TRP A 143 -3.66 -8.29 1.30
N SER A 144 -4.11 -9.11 2.26
CA SER A 144 -5.26 -8.77 3.10
C SER A 144 -5.06 -7.45 3.87
N HIS A 145 -3.83 -7.21 4.32
CA HIS A 145 -3.47 -6.00 5.02
C HIS A 145 -3.37 -4.79 4.08
N ILE A 146 -2.82 -4.98 2.89
CA ILE A 146 -2.80 -3.96 1.82
C ILE A 146 -4.24 -3.52 1.50
N VAL A 147 -5.15 -4.48 1.31
CA VAL A 147 -6.57 -4.19 1.06
C VAL A 147 -7.21 -3.43 2.22
N ALA A 148 -6.94 -3.84 3.46
CA ALA A 148 -7.48 -3.17 4.65
C ALA A 148 -6.98 -1.72 4.77
N THR A 149 -5.69 -1.50 4.51
CA THR A 149 -5.08 -0.16 4.52
C THR A 149 -5.63 0.75 3.43
N PHE A 150 -5.72 0.23 2.22
CA PHE A 150 -6.33 0.95 1.10
C PHE A 150 -7.76 1.41 1.44
N ARG A 151 -8.59 0.49 1.94
CA ARG A 151 -9.98 0.79 2.32
C ARG A 151 -10.08 1.79 3.46
N ALA A 152 -9.19 1.71 4.44
CA ALA A 152 -9.15 2.65 5.55
C ALA A 152 -8.82 4.07 5.07
N ASP A 153 -7.80 4.24 4.24
CA ASP A 153 -7.43 5.56 3.69
C ASP A 153 -8.57 6.16 2.85
N VAL A 154 -9.19 5.37 1.98
CA VAL A 154 -10.35 5.83 1.19
C VAL A 154 -11.52 6.21 2.09
N ALA A 155 -11.83 5.41 3.13
CA ALA A 155 -12.90 5.71 4.08
C ALA A 155 -12.65 7.00 4.86
N ASP A 156 -11.40 7.25 5.26
CA ASP A 156 -11.03 8.48 5.99
C ASP A 156 -11.12 9.74 5.10
N ARG A 157 -10.86 9.61 3.80
CA ARG A 157 -10.92 10.75 2.85
C ARG A 157 -12.28 10.99 2.23
N THR A 158 -13.16 9.99 2.22
CA THR A 158 -14.50 10.12 1.64
C THR A 158 -15.33 11.24 2.28
N PRO A 159 -15.35 11.44 3.61
CA PRO A 159 -16.04 12.57 4.23
C PRO A 159 -15.47 13.93 3.79
N VAL A 160 -14.15 14.05 3.64
CA VAL A 160 -13.49 15.27 3.15
C VAL A 160 -13.91 15.55 1.72
N LEU A 161 -13.92 14.52 0.86
CA LEU A 161 -14.40 14.65 -0.52
C LEU A 161 -15.85 15.14 -0.57
N ALA A 162 -16.70 14.60 0.29
CA ALA A 162 -18.13 14.94 0.33
C ALA A 162 -18.41 16.35 0.88
N THR A 163 -17.61 16.86 1.81
CA THR A 163 -17.87 18.13 2.52
C THR A 163 -17.03 19.29 2.02
N ALA A 164 -15.77 19.05 1.62
CA ALA A 164 -14.82 20.08 1.19
C ALA A 164 -14.41 19.95 -0.29
N GLY A 165 -14.79 18.87 -0.95
CA GLY A 165 -14.56 18.66 -2.37
C GLY A 165 -13.19 18.06 -2.71
N LEU A 166 -13.00 17.80 -4.00
CA LEU A 166 -11.82 17.12 -4.53
C LEU A 166 -10.52 17.94 -4.36
N ALA A 167 -10.60 19.24 -4.48
CA ALA A 167 -9.45 20.15 -4.32
C ALA A 167 -8.77 19.98 -2.95
N GLU A 168 -9.59 19.89 -1.88
CA GLU A 168 -9.09 19.67 -0.52
C GLU A 168 -8.45 18.26 -0.39
N VAL A 169 -9.09 17.25 -0.95
CA VAL A 169 -8.51 15.89 -0.97
C VAL A 169 -7.14 15.92 -1.65
N LEU A 170 -7.03 16.48 -2.85
CA LEU A 170 -5.79 16.53 -3.62
C LEU A 170 -4.67 17.29 -2.89
N GLY A 171 -5.01 18.43 -2.27
CA GLY A 171 -4.06 19.24 -1.51
C GLY A 171 -3.56 18.60 -0.22
N THR A 172 -4.29 17.62 0.32
CA THR A 172 -3.97 16.93 1.58
C THR A 172 -3.44 15.51 1.42
N LEU A 173 -3.23 15.04 0.17
CA LEU A 173 -2.70 13.69 -0.08
C LEU A 173 -1.30 13.50 0.49
N HIS A 174 -0.45 14.53 0.36
CA HIS A 174 0.93 14.49 0.85
C HIS A 174 1.48 15.92 1.02
N GLU A 175 2.41 16.13 1.96
CA GLU A 175 3.05 17.43 2.24
C GLU A 175 3.80 18.06 1.05
N THR A 176 4.24 17.25 0.09
CA THR A 176 4.93 17.71 -1.12
C THR A 176 3.99 18.10 -2.25
N LEU A 177 2.69 17.98 -2.06
CA LEU A 177 1.66 18.37 -3.01
C LEU A 177 0.97 19.67 -2.55
N ALA A 178 0.66 20.51 -3.50
CA ALA A 178 -0.17 21.68 -3.28
C ALA A 178 -1.21 21.80 -4.40
N TRP A 179 -2.46 22.08 -4.03
CA TRP A 179 -3.50 22.40 -5.01
C TRP A 179 -3.62 23.91 -5.18
N ARG A 180 -3.42 24.40 -6.40
CA ARG A 180 -3.53 25.83 -6.74
C ARG A 180 -4.00 25.99 -8.19
N ASP A 181 -4.91 26.92 -8.44
CA ASP A 181 -5.35 27.31 -9.79
C ASP A 181 -5.70 26.11 -10.69
N ASN A 182 -6.53 25.20 -10.18
CA ASN A 182 -6.90 23.95 -10.84
C ASN A 182 -5.70 23.08 -11.27
N SER A 183 -4.61 23.18 -10.53
CA SER A 183 -3.40 22.41 -10.79
C SER A 183 -2.90 21.76 -9.51
N LEU A 184 -2.41 20.54 -9.66
CA LEU A 184 -1.68 19.84 -8.63
C LEU A 184 -0.18 20.09 -8.83
N GLU A 185 0.41 20.83 -7.92
CA GLU A 185 1.82 21.19 -7.94
C GLU A 185 2.61 20.25 -7.03
N ARG A 186 3.77 19.86 -7.49
CA ARG A 186 4.72 19.00 -6.76
C ARG A 186 6.04 19.74 -6.62
N SER A 187 6.62 19.75 -5.41
CA SER A 187 7.85 20.47 -5.08
C SER A 187 9.11 19.97 -5.79
N TRP A 188 9.06 18.83 -6.46
CA TRP A 188 10.18 18.21 -7.17
C TRP A 188 9.76 17.72 -8.57
N GLY A 189 10.75 17.52 -9.46
CA GLY A 189 10.52 17.21 -10.86
C GLY A 189 10.21 18.48 -11.68
N THR A 190 10.38 18.39 -12.98
CA THR A 190 10.12 19.47 -13.95
C THR A 190 9.02 19.05 -14.90
N GLY A 191 8.35 20.02 -15.49
CA GLY A 191 7.32 19.82 -16.51
C GLY A 191 5.95 20.35 -16.12
N ASP A 192 5.15 20.58 -17.13
CA ASP A 192 3.77 21.02 -17.09
C ASP A 192 2.94 20.03 -17.92
N TYR A 193 2.00 19.37 -17.28
CA TYR A 193 1.24 18.25 -17.86
C TYR A 193 -0.24 18.56 -17.86
N SER A 194 -0.95 18.10 -18.89
CA SER A 194 -2.39 18.15 -18.97
C SER A 194 -2.94 16.71 -18.96
N LEU A 195 -4.06 16.51 -18.28
CA LEU A 195 -4.73 15.21 -18.19
C LEU A 195 -5.65 14.95 -19.38
N CYS A 196 -5.88 15.96 -20.22
CA CYS A 196 -6.65 15.86 -21.48
C CYS A 196 -8.07 15.27 -21.34
N GLY A 197 -8.75 15.54 -20.23
CA GLY A 197 -10.12 15.06 -20.00
C GLY A 197 -10.22 13.62 -19.46
N HIS A 198 -9.11 13.00 -19.03
CA HIS A 198 -9.13 11.61 -18.53
C HIS A 198 -9.23 11.50 -17.00
N GLY A 199 -9.01 12.59 -16.28
CA GLY A 199 -8.97 12.60 -14.82
C GLY A 199 -7.79 11.83 -14.23
N VAL A 200 -7.83 11.60 -12.91
CA VAL A 200 -6.79 10.86 -12.17
C VAL A 200 -7.44 9.80 -11.29
N ARG A 201 -6.89 8.61 -11.30
CA ARG A 201 -7.23 7.57 -10.33
C ARG A 201 -6.33 7.70 -9.09
N LEU A 202 -6.93 7.99 -7.94
CA LEU A 202 -6.21 8.13 -6.67
C LEU A 202 -6.01 6.75 -6.04
N LEU A 203 -4.76 6.34 -5.86
CA LEU A 203 -4.38 5.02 -5.35
C LEU A 203 -3.55 5.16 -4.07
N PRO A 204 -4.16 5.03 -2.89
CA PRO A 204 -3.38 4.90 -1.67
C PRO A 204 -2.57 3.60 -1.69
N SER A 205 -1.26 3.70 -1.56
CA SER A 205 -0.36 2.55 -1.51
C SER A 205 0.04 2.24 -0.08
N ALA A 206 -0.03 0.97 0.25
CA ALA A 206 0.39 0.45 1.53
C ALA A 206 1.91 0.20 1.59
N LEU A 207 2.56 -0.03 0.46
CA LEU A 207 4.00 -0.34 0.39
C LEU A 207 4.88 0.87 0.07
N TRP A 208 4.30 2.00 -0.29
CA TRP A 208 5.01 3.23 -0.59
C TRP A 208 5.00 4.20 0.59
N THR A 209 6.16 4.74 0.95
CA THR A 209 6.31 5.77 2.00
C THR A 209 6.93 7.06 1.49
N GLY A 210 7.24 7.11 0.19
CA GLY A 210 7.84 8.27 -0.44
C GLY A 210 6.81 9.28 -0.95
N PRO A 211 7.29 10.34 -1.63
CA PRO A 211 6.43 11.34 -2.23
C PRO A 211 5.56 10.72 -3.34
N PRO A 212 4.37 11.28 -3.62
CA PRO A 212 3.43 10.74 -4.58
C PRO A 212 4.01 10.52 -5.98
N LEU A 213 3.64 9.40 -6.60
CA LEU A 213 4.09 8.99 -7.93
C LEU A 213 2.93 9.06 -8.90
N PHE A 214 3.19 9.48 -10.14
CA PHE A 214 2.24 9.34 -11.23
C PHE A 214 2.63 8.13 -12.07
N THR A 215 1.66 7.27 -12.40
CA THR A 215 1.84 6.22 -13.39
C THR A 215 1.89 6.83 -14.78
N GLY A 216 2.39 6.08 -15.77
CA GLY A 216 2.23 6.44 -17.17
C GLY A 216 0.76 6.47 -17.60
N HIS A 217 0.51 7.09 -18.74
CA HIS A 217 -0.80 7.14 -19.35
C HIS A 217 -1.22 5.75 -19.86
N CYS A 218 -2.31 5.22 -19.32
CA CYS A 218 -2.90 3.96 -19.77
C CYS A 218 -4.35 4.20 -20.19
N PRO A 219 -4.61 4.44 -21.49
CA PRO A 219 -5.96 4.75 -22.00
C PRO A 219 -6.98 3.65 -21.72
N GLU A 220 -6.54 2.38 -21.72
CA GLU A 220 -7.38 1.19 -21.50
C GLU A 220 -7.95 1.14 -20.08
N PHE A 221 -7.32 1.83 -19.12
CA PHE A 221 -7.74 1.86 -17.71
C PHE A 221 -8.16 3.24 -17.21
N GLY A 222 -8.48 4.16 -18.13
CA GLY A 222 -9.04 5.46 -17.78
C GLY A 222 -8.02 6.49 -17.33
N GLY A 223 -6.83 6.48 -17.88
CA GLY A 223 -5.89 7.59 -17.74
C GLY A 223 -4.73 7.35 -16.77
N ILE A 224 -4.33 8.39 -16.06
CA ILE A 224 -3.19 8.42 -15.15
C ILE A 224 -3.64 8.03 -13.74
N ALA A 225 -2.81 7.28 -13.02
CA ALA A 225 -3.00 7.09 -11.59
C ALA A 225 -1.99 7.93 -10.77
N LEU A 226 -2.45 8.44 -9.63
CA LEU A 226 -1.63 9.07 -8.60
C LEU A 226 -1.51 8.12 -7.42
N ILE A 227 -0.33 7.56 -7.24
CA ILE A 227 0.01 6.68 -6.14
C ILE A 227 0.54 7.54 -5.00
N TYR A 228 -0.01 7.40 -3.81
CA TYR A 228 0.41 8.16 -2.63
C TYR A 228 0.44 7.26 -1.39
N PRO A 229 1.24 7.60 -0.36
CA PRO A 229 1.27 6.83 0.87
C PRO A 229 -0.10 6.80 1.55
N ALA A 230 -0.63 5.61 1.83
CA ALA A 230 -1.87 5.46 2.58
C ALA A 230 -1.73 5.99 4.01
N ARG A 231 -2.80 6.54 4.60
CA ARG A 231 -2.86 6.95 6.01
C ARG A 231 -3.76 6.03 6.81
N PRO A 232 -3.37 5.63 8.04
CA PRO A 232 -2.05 5.79 8.62
C PRO A 232 -1.02 5.02 7.79
N PRO A 233 0.25 5.47 7.73
CA PRO A 233 1.29 4.69 7.06
C PRO A 233 1.28 3.30 7.67
N VAL A 234 1.30 2.28 6.83
CA VAL A 234 1.30 0.89 7.28
C VAL A 234 2.64 0.58 7.93
N THR A 235 2.83 1.05 9.15
CA THR A 235 3.84 0.52 10.07
C THR A 235 3.45 -0.86 10.59
N ALA A 236 2.24 -1.27 10.33
CA ALA A 236 1.61 -2.49 10.80
C ALA A 236 1.51 -3.57 9.72
N TYR A 237 2.59 -3.92 9.04
CA TYR A 237 2.74 -5.27 8.52
C TYR A 237 3.07 -6.22 9.67
N GLU A 238 2.29 -6.14 10.71
CA GLU A 238 2.28 -7.08 11.81
C GLU A 238 1.40 -8.27 11.43
N THR A 239 1.89 -9.10 10.49
CA THR A 239 1.52 -10.49 10.53
C THR A 239 2.14 -11.07 11.80
N GLU A 240 1.31 -11.46 12.75
CA GLU A 240 1.45 -12.49 13.78
C GLU A 240 2.86 -12.97 14.16
N GLU A 241 3.79 -12.06 14.38
CA GLU A 241 4.84 -12.29 15.35
C GLU A 241 4.41 -11.53 16.61
N PRO A 242 4.50 -12.09 17.77
CA PRO A 242 4.04 -11.43 18.98
C PRO A 242 4.77 -10.11 19.09
N SER A 243 4.04 -8.98 18.93
CA SER A 243 4.47 -7.77 19.64
C SER A 243 4.77 -8.23 21.05
N ASP A 244 5.81 -7.72 21.68
CA ASP A 244 6.19 -8.10 23.05
C ASP A 244 5.15 -7.62 24.09
N LEU A 245 3.87 -7.62 23.67
CA LEU A 245 2.70 -7.42 24.52
C LEU A 245 2.64 -8.46 25.61
N ALA A 246 3.21 -9.64 25.37
CA ALA A 246 3.32 -10.66 26.39
C ALA A 246 4.33 -10.27 27.47
N GLY A 247 5.42 -9.58 27.12
CA GLY A 247 6.35 -8.98 28.09
C GLY A 247 5.71 -7.84 28.88
N LEU A 248 4.86 -7.02 28.21
CA LEU A 248 4.20 -5.88 28.86
C LEU A 248 2.97 -6.27 29.69
N LEU A 249 2.09 -7.11 29.14
CA LEU A 249 0.78 -7.43 29.72
C LEU A 249 0.72 -8.81 30.38
N GLY A 250 1.71 -9.65 30.13
CA GLY A 250 1.68 -11.09 30.40
C GLY A 250 0.97 -11.88 29.29
N GLN A 251 1.35 -13.16 29.15
CA GLN A 251 0.92 -14.05 28.05
C GLN A 251 -0.61 -14.09 27.84
N THR A 252 -1.35 -14.31 28.92
CA THR A 252 -2.81 -14.48 28.86
C THR A 252 -3.54 -13.20 28.52
N ARG A 253 -3.17 -12.05 29.10
CA ARG A 253 -3.78 -10.75 28.78
C ARG A 253 -3.48 -10.33 27.34
N ALA A 254 -2.29 -10.59 26.86
CA ALA A 254 -1.93 -10.35 25.47
C ALA A 254 -2.77 -11.23 24.50
N ALA A 255 -2.99 -12.52 24.84
CA ALA A 255 -3.85 -13.42 24.09
C ALA A 255 -5.31 -12.96 24.08
N VAL A 256 -5.84 -12.53 25.24
CA VAL A 256 -7.19 -11.98 25.38
C VAL A 256 -7.34 -10.71 24.51
N LEU A 257 -6.39 -9.78 24.59
CA LEU A 257 -6.43 -8.55 23.80
C LEU A 257 -6.40 -8.84 22.30
N ARG A 258 -5.57 -9.79 21.85
CA ARG A 258 -5.54 -10.23 20.44
C ARG A 258 -6.83 -10.88 19.99
N ALA A 259 -7.44 -11.73 20.83
CA ALA A 259 -8.70 -12.40 20.52
C ALA A 259 -9.83 -11.38 20.30
N LEU A 260 -9.80 -10.25 21.00
CA LEU A 260 -10.80 -9.18 20.93
C LEU A 260 -10.67 -8.26 19.70
N ARG A 261 -9.84 -8.61 18.71
CA ARG A 261 -9.90 -7.95 17.37
C ARG A 261 -11.30 -8.01 16.77
N THR A 262 -12.05 -9.05 17.09
CA THR A 262 -13.50 -9.17 16.88
C THR A 262 -14.19 -9.26 18.23
N PRO A 263 -15.40 -8.66 18.38
CA PRO A 263 -16.16 -8.76 19.63
C PRO A 263 -16.50 -10.19 19.99
N HIS A 264 -16.35 -10.58 21.26
CA HIS A 264 -16.66 -11.90 21.78
C HIS A 264 -17.36 -11.83 23.13
N SER A 265 -18.23 -12.79 23.39
CA SER A 265 -18.73 -13.08 24.74
C SER A 265 -17.62 -13.67 25.61
N THR A 266 -17.80 -13.62 26.94
CA THR A 266 -16.82 -14.21 27.88
C THR A 266 -16.58 -15.71 27.61
N ALA A 267 -17.61 -16.46 27.22
CA ALA A 267 -17.49 -17.88 26.93
C ALA A 267 -16.69 -18.14 25.64
N GLU A 268 -16.97 -17.39 24.57
CA GLU A 268 -16.23 -17.47 23.30
C GLU A 268 -14.78 -17.07 23.48
N LEU A 269 -14.55 -16.01 24.29
CA LEU A 269 -13.21 -15.53 24.60
C LEU A 269 -12.40 -16.59 25.36
N ALA A 270 -13.01 -17.24 26.36
CA ALA A 270 -12.39 -18.33 27.13
C ALA A 270 -11.99 -19.51 26.21
N ALA A 271 -12.89 -19.93 25.33
CA ALA A 271 -12.64 -21.01 24.38
C ALA A 271 -11.51 -20.66 23.41
N ARG A 272 -11.50 -19.42 22.90
CA ARG A 272 -10.51 -18.96 21.92
C ARG A 272 -9.10 -18.80 22.50
N VAL A 273 -9.00 -18.45 23.77
CA VAL A 273 -7.70 -18.23 24.47
C VAL A 273 -7.23 -19.51 25.18
N GLY A 274 -8.07 -20.55 25.25
CA GLY A 274 -7.74 -21.80 25.91
C GLY A 274 -7.70 -21.65 27.44
N THR A 275 -8.61 -20.86 28.04
CA THR A 275 -8.70 -20.63 29.47
C THR A 275 -10.11 -20.87 30.01
N SER A 276 -10.30 -20.77 31.32
CA SER A 276 -11.64 -20.85 31.94
C SER A 276 -12.41 -19.54 31.80
N ALA A 277 -13.76 -19.61 31.78
CA ALA A 277 -14.59 -18.42 31.71
C ALA A 277 -14.36 -17.43 32.86
N PRO A 278 -14.15 -17.84 34.12
CA PRO A 278 -13.73 -16.93 35.19
C PRO A 278 -12.44 -16.22 34.89
N SER A 279 -11.39 -16.94 34.45
CA SER A 279 -10.08 -16.37 34.10
C SER A 279 -10.19 -15.39 32.93
N ALA A 280 -10.93 -15.75 31.88
CA ALA A 280 -11.18 -14.84 30.75
C ALA A 280 -11.87 -13.54 31.20
N SER A 281 -12.86 -13.65 32.13
CA SER A 281 -13.54 -12.51 32.72
C SER A 281 -12.62 -11.61 33.53
N GLU A 282 -11.72 -12.18 34.36
CA GLU A 282 -10.73 -11.45 35.12
C GLU A 282 -9.78 -10.67 34.22
N HIS A 283 -9.25 -11.32 33.18
CA HIS A 283 -8.34 -10.69 32.23
C HIS A 283 -9.04 -9.59 31.41
N ALA A 284 -10.29 -9.83 30.97
CA ALA A 284 -11.08 -8.81 30.28
C ALA A 284 -11.39 -7.60 31.20
N THR A 285 -11.63 -7.86 32.48
CA THR A 285 -11.82 -6.80 33.49
C THR A 285 -10.57 -5.96 33.68
N ALA A 286 -9.41 -6.59 33.86
CA ALA A 286 -8.14 -5.88 34.00
C ALA A 286 -7.82 -5.01 32.77
N LEU A 287 -8.09 -5.52 31.57
CA LEU A 287 -7.92 -4.79 30.32
C LEU A 287 -8.92 -3.64 30.14
N ARG A 288 -10.15 -3.83 30.64
CA ARG A 288 -11.18 -2.76 30.67
C ARG A 288 -10.78 -1.65 31.64
N ASP A 289 -10.32 -2.00 32.81
CA ASP A 289 -9.91 -1.04 33.85
C ASP A 289 -8.67 -0.25 33.40
N SER A 290 -7.87 -0.82 32.49
CA SER A 290 -6.77 -0.13 31.80
C SER A 290 -7.21 0.65 30.53
N GLY A 291 -8.53 0.72 30.24
CA GLY A 291 -9.05 1.43 29.09
C GLY A 291 -8.82 0.75 27.71
N LEU A 292 -8.30 -0.48 27.68
CA LEU A 292 -7.97 -1.20 26.44
C LEU A 292 -9.17 -1.97 25.85
N VAL A 293 -10.09 -2.36 26.70
CA VAL A 293 -11.29 -3.14 26.37
C VAL A 293 -12.53 -2.42 26.86
N GLN A 294 -13.60 -2.47 26.12
CA GLN A 294 -14.92 -2.08 26.55
C GLN A 294 -15.84 -3.29 26.64
N THR A 295 -16.79 -3.22 27.56
CA THR A 295 -17.73 -4.32 27.85
C THR A 295 -19.15 -3.79 27.72
N VAL A 296 -19.94 -4.40 26.87
CA VAL A 296 -21.35 -4.05 26.67
C VAL A 296 -22.23 -5.23 27.06
N ARG A 297 -23.29 -4.98 27.84
CA ARG A 297 -24.26 -5.99 28.23
C ARG A 297 -25.37 -6.05 27.18
N LEU A 298 -25.53 -7.18 26.55
CA LEU A 298 -26.57 -7.45 25.56
C LEU A 298 -27.52 -8.51 26.16
N GLY A 299 -28.55 -8.07 26.84
CA GLY A 299 -29.48 -8.96 27.56
C GLY A 299 -28.77 -9.72 28.68
N ARG A 300 -28.73 -11.07 28.58
CA ARG A 300 -28.02 -11.95 29.54
C ARG A 300 -26.56 -12.17 29.20
N ALA A 301 -26.11 -11.80 28.01
CA ALA A 301 -24.74 -11.96 27.55
C ALA A 301 -23.93 -10.68 27.76
N VAL A 302 -22.67 -10.86 28.08
CA VAL A 302 -21.67 -9.80 28.17
C VAL A 302 -20.76 -9.91 26.96
N ASN A 303 -20.61 -8.84 26.21
CA ASN A 303 -19.77 -8.78 25.01
C ASN A 303 -18.61 -7.83 25.24
N HIS A 304 -17.40 -8.30 24.96
CA HIS A 304 -16.16 -7.55 25.07
C HIS A 304 -15.67 -7.13 23.68
N SER A 305 -15.11 -5.92 23.55
CA SER A 305 -14.51 -5.42 22.32
C SER A 305 -13.37 -4.45 22.62
N LEU A 306 -12.48 -4.22 21.66
CA LEU A 306 -11.39 -3.25 21.82
C LEU A 306 -11.91 -1.82 21.82
N THR A 307 -11.33 -1.00 22.68
CA THR A 307 -11.42 0.46 22.57
C THR A 307 -10.50 0.96 21.44
N PRO A 308 -10.58 2.24 21.03
CA PRO A 308 -9.58 2.85 20.14
C PRO A 308 -8.15 2.69 20.69
N LEU A 309 -7.95 2.89 22.00
CA LEU A 309 -6.64 2.70 22.67
C LEU A 309 -6.18 1.25 22.59
N GLY A 310 -7.06 0.27 22.85
CA GLY A 310 -6.73 -1.15 22.74
C GLY A 310 -6.37 -1.55 21.31
N ARG A 311 -7.02 -0.98 20.30
CA ARG A 311 -6.67 -1.16 18.89
C ARG A 311 -5.30 -0.56 18.58
N SER A 312 -5.04 0.66 19.05
CA SER A 312 -3.74 1.32 18.86
C SER A 312 -2.62 0.53 19.52
N LEU A 313 -2.83 0.00 20.73
CA LEU A 313 -1.85 -0.83 21.42
C LEU A 313 -1.55 -2.13 20.67
N LEU A 314 -2.59 -2.82 20.17
CA LEU A 314 -2.42 -4.02 19.35
C LEU A 314 -1.69 -3.75 18.03
N ASN A 315 -1.86 -2.56 17.48
CA ASN A 315 -1.29 -2.17 16.21
C ASN A 315 0.08 -1.48 16.38
N GLY A 316 0.58 -1.30 17.63
CA GLY A 316 1.83 -0.60 17.89
C GLY A 316 1.78 0.92 17.63
N ASN A 317 0.58 1.48 17.47
CA ASN A 317 0.39 2.90 17.17
C ASN A 317 0.34 3.72 18.47
N PHE A 318 1.49 4.06 19.00
CA PHE A 318 1.61 5.10 20.03
C PHE A 318 1.90 6.43 19.36
N ASN A 319 0.89 7.22 19.04
CA ASN A 319 1.09 8.64 18.80
C ASN A 319 1.28 9.30 20.17
N ALA A 320 2.52 9.66 20.49
CA ALA A 320 2.76 10.64 21.53
C ALA A 320 2.20 11.99 21.04
N HIS A 321 1.23 12.53 21.76
CA HIS A 321 0.80 13.91 21.65
C HIS A 321 1.88 14.83 22.20
#